data_7923754de80ddd00c422d63e2a720026
#
_entry.id   7923754de80ddd00c422d63e2a720026
#
_cell.length_a   1.000
_cell.length_b   1.000
_cell.length_c   1.000
_cell.angle_alpha   90.00
_cell.angle_beta   90.00
_cell.angle_gamma   90.00
#
_symmetry.space_group_name_H-M   'P 1'
#
loop_
_entity.id
_entity.type
_entity.pdbx_description
1 polymer ?
#
loop_
_entity_poly.entity_id
_entity_poly.type
_entity_poly.pdbx_seq_one_letter_code
_entity_poly.pdbx_strand_id
1 'polypeptide(L)'
;MKKLLTILLALLILVGCSGGGNNGGGGGEAAADDVVIYQNENVRKAISYAIDRVSVAKSLNDGSVAAEGIIPFKLASNPDTGADFREDQGSVVAYDAEQAKSFYAAACEELGKDNLTINLLYGTNEGDSVIKAAEQIAYFLEEAGFTVNLVSKQKKERLSLMDTGDYDVALTRWGPDYADPQTYMDLYVSYNTSNNSGRYNSETYDQLVQEAEATTDMAERWQKFLAAEKVLVQDDYGIVPVFQAGGAMIIRPTISGIEFHSAAVDNYRHIVGKDEVTLVTNTDIIYLDNQYATDGTSFIAETMFLAGLTELDADGNWKLDLAESYEMSEDGTVYTFKIRDDANWVDKNGDVVRTVTAQDFADAFDRLISDELASDYSWWISDVLLAKEWEAVDEKTFKVTLEKANGIFMGCLAFPSVFPINKEFIDAQGDQYATSADTMLYCGPYILDSWTPGYSYEMKSNDNYFARADYDAAGTAKKVVFRVLEDTQTALMEYEAGNIDTVILSGEQVDANKDAEGFINRLQGYLFYLSININHYE
;
A
#
# COMPACT_ATOMS: atom_id res chain seq x y z
N MET A 1 13.13 16.46 -46.32
CA MET A 1 12.70 15.69 -47.55
C MET A 1 11.73 14.62 -47.07
N LYS A 2 10.48 14.77 -47.51
CA LYS A 2 9.33 13.91 -47.16
C LYS A 2 9.53 12.49 -47.71
N LYS A 3 9.15 11.46 -46.96
CA LYS A 3 8.56 10.24 -47.53
C LYS A 3 7.48 9.70 -46.60
N LEU A 4 6.24 9.90 -47.03
CA LEU A 4 5.04 9.13 -46.66
C LEU A 4 5.27 7.66 -47.06
N LEU A 5 4.78 6.74 -46.22
CA LEU A 5 4.43 5.41 -46.67
C LEU A 5 3.06 5.03 -46.11
N THR A 6 2.10 5.07 -47.01
CA THR A 6 0.71 4.61 -46.88
C THR A 6 0.70 3.08 -47.02
N ILE A 7 0.06 2.34 -46.11
CA ILE A 7 -0.26 0.92 -46.33
C ILE A 7 -1.77 0.72 -46.26
N LEU A 8 -2.24 0.16 -47.36
CA LEU A 8 -3.61 -0.16 -47.76
C LEU A 8 -4.26 -1.21 -46.86
N LEU A 9 -5.53 -0.96 -46.53
CA LEU A 9 -6.50 -1.92 -46.01
C LEU A 9 -6.97 -2.82 -47.16
N ALA A 10 -6.93 -4.12 -46.98
CA ALA A 10 -7.60 -5.09 -47.90
C ALA A 10 -8.72 -5.80 -47.11
N LEU A 11 -9.96 -5.40 -47.40
CA LEU A 11 -11.18 -6.16 -47.09
C LEU A 11 -11.25 -7.37 -48.01
N LEU A 12 -11.51 -8.53 -47.42
CA LEU A 12 -12.01 -9.71 -48.17
C LEU A 12 -13.37 -10.11 -47.60
N ILE A 13 -14.40 -9.75 -48.34
CA ILE A 13 -15.76 -10.27 -48.20
C ILE A 13 -15.85 -11.58 -48.98
N LEU A 14 -16.25 -12.66 -48.30
CA LEU A 14 -16.71 -13.90 -48.98
C LEU A 14 -18.16 -14.15 -48.58
N VAL A 15 -19.01 -13.90 -49.53
CA VAL A 15 -20.42 -14.35 -49.60
C VAL A 15 -20.44 -15.75 -50.15
N GLY A 16 -21.14 -16.67 -49.50
CA GLY A 16 -21.45 -17.98 -50.00
C GLY A 16 -22.80 -18.45 -49.49
N CYS A 17 -23.74 -18.54 -50.40
CA CYS A 17 -25.15 -18.87 -50.24
C CYS A 17 -25.46 -20.36 -50.11
N SER A 18 -26.47 -20.63 -49.33
CA SER A 18 -27.64 -21.51 -49.51
C SER A 18 -27.50 -23.03 -49.54
N GLY A 19 -28.36 -23.63 -48.76
CA GLY A 19 -28.83 -25.01 -48.89
C GLY A 19 -29.72 -25.42 -47.72
N GLY A 20 -31.03 -25.34 -47.91
CA GLY A 20 -32.04 -25.63 -46.89
C GLY A 20 -32.22 -27.10 -46.58
N GLY A 21 -32.84 -27.37 -45.44
CA GLY A 21 -33.32 -28.69 -45.01
C GLY A 21 -34.07 -28.55 -43.68
N ASN A 22 -35.36 -28.63 -43.79
CA ASN A 22 -36.37 -28.55 -42.73
C ASN A 22 -36.39 -29.85 -41.91
N ASN A 23 -36.46 -29.79 -40.57
CA ASN A 23 -37.49 -30.41 -39.72
C ASN A 23 -37.05 -30.62 -38.26
N GLY A 24 -37.96 -30.36 -37.38
CA GLY A 24 -38.07 -31.05 -36.11
C GLY A 24 -38.01 -30.14 -34.89
N GLY A 25 -39.17 -29.81 -34.35
CA GLY A 25 -39.36 -29.07 -33.11
C GLY A 25 -38.69 -29.74 -31.92
N GLY A 26 -38.11 -28.90 -31.12
CA GLY A 26 -37.71 -29.14 -29.75
C GLY A 26 -37.80 -27.79 -29.07
N GLY A 27 -38.68 -27.68 -28.11
CA GLY A 27 -38.84 -26.48 -27.30
C GLY A 27 -37.50 -26.09 -26.69
N GLY A 28 -37.02 -24.92 -27.04
CA GLY A 28 -35.95 -24.31 -26.30
C GLY A 28 -36.48 -23.96 -24.91
N GLU A 29 -36.09 -24.72 -23.90
CA GLU A 29 -36.08 -24.22 -22.54
C GLU A 29 -35.20 -22.97 -22.60
N ALA A 30 -35.78 -21.84 -22.17
CA ALA A 30 -35.02 -20.65 -21.90
C ALA A 30 -33.82 -21.06 -21.04
N ALA A 31 -32.60 -20.63 -21.45
CA ALA A 31 -31.43 -20.76 -20.62
C ALA A 31 -31.84 -20.30 -19.20
N ALA A 32 -31.66 -21.17 -18.23
CA ALA A 32 -31.88 -20.82 -16.85
C ALA A 32 -31.13 -19.51 -16.59
N ASP A 33 -31.84 -18.52 -16.06
CA ASP A 33 -31.23 -17.28 -15.60
C ASP A 33 -29.98 -17.66 -14.81
N ASP A 34 -28.80 -17.16 -15.23
CA ASP A 34 -27.56 -17.35 -14.51
C ASP A 34 -27.70 -16.60 -13.18
N VAL A 35 -28.20 -17.32 -12.17
CA VAL A 35 -28.36 -16.76 -10.82
C VAL A 35 -26.97 -16.50 -10.29
N VAL A 36 -26.65 -15.22 -10.10
CA VAL A 36 -25.38 -14.80 -9.50
C VAL A 36 -25.36 -15.26 -8.04
N ILE A 37 -24.69 -16.40 -7.81
CA ILE A 37 -24.74 -17.08 -6.51
C ILE A 37 -24.21 -16.21 -5.37
N TYR A 38 -23.28 -15.31 -5.66
CA TYR A 38 -22.64 -14.44 -4.67
C TYR A 38 -23.52 -13.26 -4.23
N GLN A 39 -24.63 -12.97 -4.92
CA GLN A 39 -25.66 -12.04 -4.42
C GLN A 39 -26.42 -12.65 -3.24
N ASN A 40 -26.45 -13.98 -3.14
CA ASN A 40 -27.05 -14.65 -1.99
C ASN A 40 -26.22 -14.44 -0.72
N GLU A 41 -26.83 -13.85 0.29
CA GLU A 41 -26.18 -13.50 1.57
C GLU A 41 -25.67 -14.75 2.30
N ASN A 42 -26.41 -15.89 2.24
CA ASN A 42 -25.99 -17.12 2.88
C ASN A 42 -24.76 -17.74 2.24
N VAL A 43 -24.51 -17.52 0.93
CA VAL A 43 -23.24 -17.90 0.27
C VAL A 43 -22.09 -17.10 0.88
N ARG A 44 -22.22 -15.78 1.00
CA ARG A 44 -21.16 -14.91 1.55
C ARG A 44 -20.91 -15.19 3.03
N LYS A 45 -21.98 -15.43 3.81
CA LYS A 45 -21.89 -15.88 5.21
C LYS A 45 -21.16 -17.22 5.33
N ALA A 46 -21.53 -18.20 4.51
CA ALA A 46 -20.87 -19.50 4.51
C ALA A 46 -19.36 -19.38 4.23
N ILE A 47 -18.96 -18.57 3.25
CA ILE A 47 -17.56 -18.29 2.94
C ILE A 47 -16.87 -17.63 4.15
N SER A 48 -17.45 -16.58 4.73
CA SER A 48 -16.84 -15.83 5.83
C SER A 48 -16.67 -16.67 7.09
N TYR A 49 -17.69 -17.44 7.47
CA TYR A 49 -17.68 -18.28 8.68
C TYR A 49 -16.82 -19.54 8.53
N ALA A 50 -16.54 -20.00 7.30
CA ALA A 50 -15.73 -21.18 7.06
C ALA A 50 -14.23 -20.95 7.40
N ILE A 51 -13.71 -19.74 7.26
CA ILE A 51 -12.27 -19.48 7.31
C ILE A 51 -11.76 -19.39 8.74
N ASP A 52 -10.97 -20.38 9.17
CA ASP A 52 -10.16 -20.30 10.39
C ASP A 52 -8.90 -19.45 10.13
N ARG A 53 -9.04 -18.16 10.33
CA ARG A 53 -7.99 -17.16 10.09
C ARG A 53 -6.75 -17.39 10.92
N VAL A 54 -6.92 -17.89 12.15
CA VAL A 54 -5.79 -18.21 13.04
C VAL A 54 -4.97 -19.37 12.49
N SER A 55 -5.64 -20.42 12.00
CA SER A 55 -4.98 -21.56 11.38
C SER A 55 -4.32 -21.18 10.07
N VAL A 56 -4.96 -20.34 9.22
CA VAL A 56 -4.34 -19.81 8.00
C VAL A 56 -3.07 -19.06 8.35
N ALA A 57 -3.14 -18.01 9.15
CA ALA A 57 -1.97 -17.18 9.50
C ALA A 57 -0.82 -18.01 10.10
N LYS A 58 -1.14 -18.95 11.01
CA LYS A 58 -0.17 -19.84 11.61
C LYS A 58 0.54 -20.74 10.58
N SER A 59 -0.17 -21.20 9.53
CA SER A 59 0.39 -22.08 8.51
C SER A 59 1.42 -21.39 7.63
N LEU A 60 1.37 -20.04 7.54
CA LEU A 60 2.28 -19.25 6.71
C LEU A 60 3.69 -19.22 7.29
N ASN A 61 3.80 -19.24 8.63
CA ASN A 61 5.07 -19.23 9.36
C ASN A 61 6.03 -18.11 8.91
N ASP A 62 5.50 -16.90 8.79
CA ASP A 62 6.22 -15.71 8.33
C ASP A 62 5.99 -14.48 9.23
N GLY A 63 5.30 -14.67 10.36
CA GLY A 63 4.92 -13.61 11.29
C GLY A 63 3.56 -12.99 11.00
N SER A 64 2.85 -13.46 9.97
CA SER A 64 1.48 -13.04 9.68
C SER A 64 0.53 -13.34 10.85
N VAL A 65 -0.49 -12.51 11.02
CA VAL A 65 -1.53 -12.66 12.04
C VAL A 65 -2.91 -12.75 11.41
N ALA A 66 -3.85 -13.37 12.14
CA ALA A 66 -5.25 -13.42 11.72
C ALA A 66 -5.81 -12.00 11.57
N ALA A 67 -6.53 -11.73 10.49
CA ALA A 67 -7.24 -10.49 10.34
C ALA A 67 -8.46 -10.46 11.25
N GLU A 68 -8.70 -9.34 11.90
CA GLU A 68 -9.88 -9.08 12.73
C GLU A 68 -10.90 -8.17 12.04
N GLY A 69 -10.53 -7.60 10.90
CA GLY A 69 -11.34 -6.75 10.03
C GLY A 69 -10.55 -6.38 8.79
N ILE A 70 -11.02 -5.39 8.01
CA ILE A 70 -10.31 -4.91 6.81
C ILE A 70 -9.22 -3.90 7.16
N ILE A 71 -9.37 -3.17 8.24
CA ILE A 71 -8.33 -2.26 8.72
C ILE A 71 -7.31 -3.09 9.51
N PRO A 72 -6.03 -3.12 9.10
CA PRO A 72 -5.00 -3.88 9.80
C PRO A 72 -4.60 -3.23 11.13
N PHE A 73 -4.01 -4.03 12.01
CA PHE A 73 -3.35 -3.51 13.24
C PHE A 73 -2.28 -2.49 12.87
N LYS A 74 -2.13 -1.48 13.69
CA LYS A 74 -1.13 -0.40 13.58
C LYS A 74 -1.24 0.44 12.31
N LEU A 75 -2.40 0.47 11.67
CA LEU A 75 -2.63 1.34 10.53
C LEU A 75 -2.84 2.79 10.97
N ALA A 76 -3.71 2.99 11.95
CA ALA A 76 -4.12 4.32 12.39
C ALA A 76 -4.49 4.32 13.87
N SER A 77 -4.28 5.46 14.51
CA SER A 77 -4.57 5.69 15.92
C SER A 77 -5.75 6.63 16.10
N ASN A 78 -6.57 6.34 17.10
CA ASN A 78 -7.68 7.19 17.50
C ASN A 78 -7.17 8.60 17.86
N PRO A 79 -7.71 9.66 17.26
CA PRO A 79 -7.20 11.03 17.43
C PRO A 79 -7.30 11.56 18.86
N ASP A 80 -8.24 11.03 19.68
CA ASP A 80 -8.46 11.49 21.05
C ASP A 80 -7.69 10.65 22.08
N THR A 81 -7.57 9.34 21.84
CA THR A 81 -7.05 8.38 22.84
C THR A 81 -5.68 7.81 22.48
N GLY A 82 -5.29 7.84 21.21
CA GLY A 82 -4.12 7.16 20.67
C GLY A 82 -4.27 5.63 20.55
N ALA A 83 -5.47 5.08 20.82
CA ALA A 83 -5.72 3.64 20.69
C ALA A 83 -5.70 3.22 19.22
N ASP A 84 -5.20 2.02 18.94
CA ASP A 84 -5.24 1.43 17.59
C ASP A 84 -6.68 1.22 17.11
N PHE A 85 -6.91 1.30 15.80
CA PHE A 85 -8.24 1.10 15.22
C PHE A 85 -8.83 -0.26 15.61
N ARG A 86 -8.01 -1.32 15.66
CA ARG A 86 -8.45 -2.65 16.09
C ARG A 86 -8.77 -2.72 17.58
N GLU A 87 -8.12 -1.92 18.44
CA GLU A 87 -8.45 -1.85 19.86
C GLU A 87 -9.83 -1.24 20.09
N ASP A 88 -10.18 -0.20 19.33
CA ASP A 88 -11.50 0.44 19.43
C ASP A 88 -12.61 -0.40 18.78
N GLN A 89 -12.34 -1.03 17.63
CA GLN A 89 -13.32 -1.81 16.88
C GLN A 89 -13.49 -3.23 17.42
N GLY A 90 -12.39 -3.86 17.83
CA GLY A 90 -12.35 -5.30 18.05
C GLY A 90 -12.48 -6.11 16.76
N SER A 91 -12.80 -7.39 16.88
CA SER A 91 -12.99 -8.27 15.73
C SER A 91 -14.40 -8.12 15.15
N VAL A 92 -14.48 -7.86 13.85
CA VAL A 92 -15.73 -7.86 13.05
C VAL A 92 -15.86 -9.10 12.17
N VAL A 93 -14.97 -10.08 12.33
CA VAL A 93 -15.01 -11.37 11.65
C VAL A 93 -15.30 -12.49 12.63
N ALA A 94 -15.93 -13.56 12.13
CA ALA A 94 -16.21 -14.76 12.92
C ALA A 94 -15.72 -16.01 12.20
N TYR A 95 -15.40 -17.05 12.97
CA TYR A 95 -15.17 -18.40 12.52
C TYR A 95 -16.07 -19.35 13.28
N ASP A 96 -16.89 -20.12 12.56
CA ASP A 96 -17.73 -21.19 13.12
C ASP A 96 -18.05 -22.17 11.99
N ALA A 97 -17.36 -23.33 12.00
CA ALA A 97 -17.50 -24.33 10.95
C ALA A 97 -18.91 -24.93 10.85
N GLU A 98 -19.67 -25.02 11.95
CA GLU A 98 -21.03 -25.56 11.93
C GLU A 98 -22.03 -24.54 11.40
N GLN A 99 -21.85 -23.26 11.73
CA GLN A 99 -22.64 -22.19 11.14
C GLN A 99 -22.35 -22.06 9.64
N ALA A 100 -21.08 -22.18 9.21
CA ALA A 100 -20.72 -22.16 7.80
C ALA A 100 -21.47 -23.23 7.00
N LYS A 101 -21.50 -24.48 7.50
CA LYS A 101 -22.29 -25.57 6.91
C LYS A 101 -23.79 -25.28 6.88
N SER A 102 -24.31 -24.66 7.93
CA SER A 102 -25.72 -24.28 8.00
C SER A 102 -26.08 -23.22 6.96
N PHE A 103 -25.25 -22.19 6.81
CA PHE A 103 -25.43 -21.16 5.78
C PHE A 103 -25.26 -21.74 4.36
N TYR A 104 -24.29 -22.62 4.16
CA TYR A 104 -24.15 -23.32 2.88
C TYR A 104 -25.40 -24.11 2.50
N ALA A 105 -25.96 -24.88 3.45
CA ALA A 105 -27.18 -25.65 3.22
C ALA A 105 -28.38 -24.74 2.91
N ALA A 106 -28.53 -23.63 3.64
CA ALA A 106 -29.56 -22.62 3.38
C ALA A 106 -29.39 -21.99 1.99
N ALA A 107 -28.17 -21.65 1.60
CA ALA A 107 -27.87 -21.12 0.28
C ALA A 107 -28.25 -22.13 -0.84
N CYS A 108 -27.91 -23.40 -0.68
CA CYS A 108 -28.28 -24.44 -1.64
C CYS A 108 -29.82 -24.56 -1.78
N GLU A 109 -30.56 -24.52 -0.68
CA GLU A 109 -32.02 -24.55 -0.67
C GLU A 109 -32.61 -23.33 -1.38
N GLU A 110 -32.16 -22.13 -1.05
CA GLU A 110 -32.64 -20.87 -1.63
C GLU A 110 -32.35 -20.75 -3.12
N LEU A 111 -31.19 -21.24 -3.56
CA LEU A 111 -30.76 -21.21 -4.96
C LEU A 111 -31.25 -22.42 -5.78
N GLY A 112 -31.86 -23.42 -5.11
CA GLY A 112 -32.32 -24.65 -5.77
C GLY A 112 -31.18 -25.48 -6.37
N LYS A 113 -29.98 -25.43 -5.76
CA LYS A 113 -28.76 -26.11 -6.22
C LYS A 113 -28.36 -27.20 -5.22
N ASP A 114 -27.93 -28.36 -5.74
CA ASP A 114 -27.41 -29.45 -4.90
C ASP A 114 -25.97 -29.22 -4.43
N ASN A 115 -25.23 -28.37 -5.14
CA ASN A 115 -23.84 -28.03 -4.85
C ASN A 115 -23.50 -26.64 -5.39
N LEU A 116 -22.62 -25.95 -4.66
CA LEU A 116 -22.07 -24.64 -5.04
C LEU A 116 -20.56 -24.79 -5.27
N THR A 117 -20.09 -24.30 -6.42
CA THR A 117 -18.68 -24.34 -6.80
C THR A 117 -18.08 -22.93 -6.68
N ILE A 118 -16.87 -22.85 -6.15
CA ILE A 118 -16.07 -21.63 -6.07
C ILE A 118 -14.81 -21.83 -6.90
N ASN A 119 -14.54 -20.94 -7.86
CA ASN A 119 -13.25 -20.84 -8.52
C ASN A 119 -12.41 -19.80 -7.72
N LEU A 120 -11.50 -20.29 -6.89
CA LEU A 120 -10.64 -19.44 -6.05
C LEU A 120 -9.41 -18.99 -6.84
N LEU A 121 -9.42 -17.74 -7.29
CA LEU A 121 -8.34 -17.10 -8.02
C LEU A 121 -7.25 -16.61 -7.05
N TYR A 122 -5.96 -16.89 -7.35
CA TYR A 122 -4.83 -16.42 -6.56
C TYR A 122 -3.55 -16.22 -7.37
N GLY A 123 -2.59 -15.46 -6.83
CA GLY A 123 -1.31 -15.16 -7.48
C GLY A 123 -0.25 -16.22 -7.19
N THR A 124 0.54 -16.61 -8.22
CA THR A 124 1.65 -17.59 -8.07
C THR A 124 3.02 -16.96 -7.87
N ASN A 125 3.19 -15.69 -8.26
CA ASN A 125 4.45 -14.95 -8.14
C ASN A 125 4.37 -13.83 -7.08
N GLU A 126 3.55 -14.04 -6.05
CA GLU A 126 3.36 -13.09 -4.93
C GLU A 126 3.88 -13.65 -3.59
N GLY A 127 4.66 -14.72 -3.65
CA GLY A 127 5.27 -15.39 -2.51
C GLY A 127 4.58 -16.71 -2.14
N ASP A 128 5.34 -17.60 -1.51
CA ASP A 128 4.88 -18.94 -1.08
C ASP A 128 3.71 -18.85 -0.09
N SER A 129 3.66 -17.79 0.72
CA SER A 129 2.59 -17.55 1.69
C SER A 129 1.22 -17.43 1.01
N VAL A 130 1.15 -16.82 -0.18
CA VAL A 130 -0.11 -16.68 -0.94
C VAL A 130 -0.63 -18.03 -1.42
N ILE A 131 0.28 -18.89 -1.91
CA ILE A 131 -0.07 -20.24 -2.37
C ILE A 131 -0.58 -21.07 -1.19
N LYS A 132 0.15 -21.08 -0.07
CA LYS A 132 -0.27 -21.79 1.15
C LYS A 132 -1.61 -21.28 1.70
N ALA A 133 -1.81 -19.95 1.70
CA ALA A 133 -3.08 -19.37 2.12
C ALA A 133 -4.24 -19.84 1.23
N ALA A 134 -4.06 -19.82 -0.10
CA ALA A 134 -5.09 -20.29 -1.03
C ALA A 134 -5.46 -21.77 -0.82
N GLU A 135 -4.46 -22.64 -0.60
CA GLU A 135 -4.67 -24.06 -0.30
C GLU A 135 -5.43 -24.27 1.02
N GLN A 136 -5.08 -23.52 2.08
CA GLN A 136 -5.77 -23.58 3.37
C GLN A 136 -7.21 -23.05 3.28
N ILE A 137 -7.42 -21.96 2.56
CA ILE A 137 -8.75 -21.40 2.33
C ILE A 137 -9.62 -22.42 1.57
N ALA A 138 -9.09 -23.02 0.51
CA ALA A 138 -9.81 -24.06 -0.24
C ALA A 138 -10.24 -25.22 0.68
N TYR A 139 -9.32 -25.72 1.51
CA TYR A 139 -9.63 -26.75 2.50
C TYR A 139 -10.81 -26.37 3.41
N PHE A 140 -10.81 -25.16 3.98
CA PHE A 140 -11.89 -24.72 4.86
C PHE A 140 -13.23 -24.54 4.14
N LEU A 141 -13.21 -24.07 2.90
CA LEU A 141 -14.41 -23.95 2.07
C LEU A 141 -14.99 -25.33 1.70
N GLU A 142 -14.12 -26.30 1.41
CA GLU A 142 -14.52 -27.69 1.14
C GLU A 142 -15.14 -28.35 2.38
N GLU A 143 -14.58 -28.13 3.58
CA GLU A 143 -15.16 -28.58 4.85
C GLU A 143 -16.53 -27.96 5.13
N ALA A 144 -16.81 -26.76 4.62
CA ALA A 144 -18.12 -26.11 4.72
C ALA A 144 -19.15 -26.67 3.72
N GLY A 145 -18.71 -27.39 2.68
CA GLY A 145 -19.55 -28.06 1.69
C GLY A 145 -19.38 -27.58 0.24
N PHE A 146 -18.60 -26.53 -0.01
CA PHE A 146 -18.34 -26.07 -1.37
C PHE A 146 -17.46 -27.04 -2.15
N THR A 147 -17.61 -27.05 -3.48
CA THR A 147 -16.57 -27.56 -4.37
C THR A 147 -15.63 -26.42 -4.71
N VAL A 148 -14.32 -26.59 -4.51
CA VAL A 148 -13.36 -25.51 -4.76
C VAL A 148 -12.39 -25.88 -5.88
N ASN A 149 -12.28 -25.00 -6.88
CA ASN A 149 -11.27 -25.08 -7.93
C ASN A 149 -10.22 -24.00 -7.68
N LEU A 150 -8.97 -24.40 -7.48
CA LEU A 150 -7.85 -23.46 -7.36
C LEU A 150 -7.45 -22.96 -8.76
N VAL A 151 -7.58 -21.65 -8.99
CA VAL A 151 -7.24 -20.97 -10.25
C VAL A 151 -6.00 -20.10 -10.03
N SER A 152 -4.85 -20.63 -10.41
CA SER A 152 -3.56 -19.96 -10.23
C SER A 152 -3.20 -19.09 -11.44
N LYS A 153 -2.80 -17.85 -11.21
CA LYS A 153 -2.38 -16.89 -12.23
C LYS A 153 -1.16 -16.09 -11.76
N GLN A 154 -0.43 -15.50 -12.69
CA GLN A 154 0.53 -14.48 -12.32
C GLN A 154 -0.20 -13.20 -11.88
N LYS A 155 0.41 -12.39 -10.99
CA LYS A 155 -0.19 -11.18 -10.41
C LYS A 155 -0.87 -10.30 -11.47
N LYS A 156 -0.19 -10.00 -12.57
CA LYS A 156 -0.73 -9.14 -13.64
C LYS A 156 -2.01 -9.72 -14.27
N GLU A 157 -2.02 -11.01 -14.54
CA GLU A 157 -3.19 -11.69 -15.12
C GLU A 157 -4.33 -11.76 -14.09
N ARG A 158 -4.02 -12.07 -12.82
CA ARG A 158 -4.99 -12.06 -11.73
C ARG A 158 -5.68 -10.70 -11.59
N LEU A 159 -4.91 -9.61 -11.55
CA LEU A 159 -5.46 -8.26 -11.48
C LEU A 159 -6.36 -7.97 -12.70
N SER A 160 -5.91 -8.30 -13.92
CA SER A 160 -6.69 -8.08 -15.12
C SER A 160 -8.03 -8.83 -15.10
N LEU A 161 -8.06 -10.07 -14.60
CA LEU A 161 -9.31 -10.84 -14.43
C LEU A 161 -10.24 -10.19 -13.39
N MET A 162 -9.68 -9.65 -12.31
CA MET A 162 -10.46 -8.93 -11.30
C MET A 162 -11.03 -7.61 -11.85
N ASP A 163 -10.25 -6.85 -12.61
CA ASP A 163 -10.68 -5.59 -13.23
C ASP A 163 -11.81 -5.79 -14.24
N THR A 164 -11.73 -6.88 -15.03
CA THR A 164 -12.77 -7.22 -16.00
C THR A 164 -13.98 -7.93 -15.40
N GLY A 165 -13.90 -8.38 -14.13
CA GLY A 165 -14.95 -9.13 -13.45
C GLY A 165 -15.01 -10.60 -13.87
N ASP A 166 -13.97 -11.15 -14.51
CA ASP A 166 -13.91 -12.56 -14.93
C ASP A 166 -13.30 -13.45 -13.84
N TYR A 167 -13.91 -13.44 -12.68
CA TYR A 167 -13.55 -14.27 -11.53
C TYR A 167 -14.74 -14.48 -10.60
N ASP A 168 -14.69 -15.49 -9.75
CA ASP A 168 -15.69 -15.77 -8.71
C ASP A 168 -15.27 -15.16 -7.36
N VAL A 169 -14.22 -15.74 -6.78
CA VAL A 169 -13.62 -15.30 -5.51
C VAL A 169 -12.10 -15.21 -5.73
N ALA A 170 -11.50 -14.11 -5.33
CA ALA A 170 -10.07 -13.90 -5.47
C ALA A 170 -9.40 -13.67 -4.11
N LEU A 171 -8.33 -14.42 -3.83
CA LEU A 171 -7.38 -14.07 -2.76
C LEU A 171 -6.50 -12.94 -3.27
N THR A 172 -6.65 -11.78 -2.68
CA THR A 172 -5.93 -10.56 -3.04
C THR A 172 -5.49 -9.82 -1.80
N ARG A 173 -4.76 -8.72 -1.98
CA ARG A 173 -4.33 -7.86 -0.89
C ARG A 173 -4.40 -6.40 -1.27
N TRP A 174 -4.45 -5.57 -0.26
CA TRP A 174 -4.17 -4.14 -0.35
C TRP A 174 -3.05 -3.77 0.61
N GLY A 175 -2.20 -2.85 0.19
CA GLY A 175 -1.26 -2.16 1.05
C GLY A 175 -1.71 -0.72 1.20
N PRO A 176 -1.68 -0.14 2.40
CA PRO A 176 -2.16 1.22 2.58
C PRO A 176 -1.23 2.23 1.92
N ASP A 177 -1.81 3.25 1.30
CA ASP A 177 -1.05 4.34 0.70
C ASP A 177 -0.72 5.44 1.72
N TYR A 178 -1.49 5.50 2.81
CA TYR A 178 -1.32 6.46 3.92
C TYR A 178 -1.89 5.92 5.23
N ALA A 179 -1.46 6.52 6.36
CA ALA A 179 -1.80 6.09 7.73
C ALA A 179 -3.20 6.56 8.16
N ASP A 180 -4.25 6.10 7.47
CA ASP A 180 -5.64 6.43 7.78
C ASP A 180 -6.58 5.30 7.33
N PRO A 181 -7.70 5.02 8.05
CA PRO A 181 -8.65 3.99 7.64
C PRO A 181 -9.23 4.19 6.24
N GLN A 182 -9.28 5.43 5.76
CA GLN A 182 -9.82 5.77 4.44
C GLN A 182 -9.13 5.01 3.31
N THR A 183 -7.80 4.77 3.39
CA THR A 183 -7.02 4.03 2.37
C THR A 183 -7.58 2.64 2.06
N TYR A 184 -8.35 2.06 2.98
CA TYR A 184 -9.08 0.81 2.79
C TYR A 184 -10.57 1.03 2.51
N MET A 185 -11.18 2.03 3.15
CA MET A 185 -12.63 2.24 3.03
C MET A 185 -13.03 2.75 1.65
N ASP A 186 -12.20 3.55 1.00
CA ASP A 186 -12.46 4.08 -0.35
C ASP A 186 -12.50 3.00 -1.43
N LEU A 187 -11.89 1.83 -1.17
CA LEU A 187 -11.82 0.75 -2.14
C LEU A 187 -13.18 0.13 -2.48
N TYR A 188 -14.13 0.19 -1.54
CA TYR A 188 -15.38 -0.57 -1.62
C TYR A 188 -16.62 0.29 -1.77
N VAL A 189 -16.48 1.62 -1.88
CA VAL A 189 -17.61 2.48 -2.22
C VAL A 189 -18.11 2.16 -3.63
N SER A 190 -19.42 2.19 -3.83
CA SER A 190 -20.03 1.74 -5.09
C SER A 190 -19.60 2.57 -6.31
N TYR A 191 -19.18 3.81 -6.09
CA TYR A 191 -18.69 4.72 -7.13
C TYR A 191 -17.17 4.58 -7.43
N ASN A 192 -16.42 3.79 -6.66
CA ASN A 192 -15.02 3.46 -6.97
C ASN A 192 -14.97 2.27 -7.96
N THR A 193 -15.06 2.57 -9.24
CA THR A 193 -15.07 1.54 -10.29
C THR A 193 -13.68 0.93 -10.56
N SER A 194 -12.61 1.56 -10.09
CA SER A 194 -11.24 1.11 -10.34
C SER A 194 -10.79 0.04 -9.34
N ASN A 195 -11.17 0.15 -8.06
CA ASN A 195 -10.68 -0.75 -7.02
C ASN A 195 -11.75 -1.70 -6.47
N ASN A 196 -13.03 -1.36 -6.60
CA ASN A 196 -14.14 -2.20 -6.16
C ASN A 196 -14.39 -3.36 -7.17
N SER A 197 -13.40 -4.24 -7.35
CA SER A 197 -13.48 -5.33 -8.31
C SER A 197 -14.64 -6.28 -8.05
N GLY A 198 -15.03 -6.47 -6.78
CA GLY A 198 -16.18 -7.31 -6.37
C GLY A 198 -17.53 -6.68 -6.64
N ARG A 199 -17.59 -5.43 -7.10
CA ARG A 199 -18.82 -4.69 -7.35
C ARG A 199 -19.76 -4.62 -6.14
N TYR A 200 -19.18 -4.59 -4.93
CA TYR A 200 -19.94 -4.35 -3.72
C TYR A 200 -20.72 -3.03 -3.83
N ASN A 201 -21.96 -3.01 -3.39
CA ASN A 201 -22.84 -1.86 -3.48
C ASN A 201 -23.76 -1.81 -2.26
N SER A 202 -23.55 -0.83 -1.39
CA SER A 202 -24.32 -0.62 -0.16
C SER A 202 -24.48 0.87 0.08
N GLU A 203 -25.70 1.38 -0.02
CA GLU A 203 -26.00 2.79 0.21
C GLU A 203 -25.61 3.22 1.64
N THR A 204 -25.79 2.33 2.62
CA THR A 204 -25.40 2.61 4.01
C THR A 204 -23.89 2.76 4.16
N TYR A 205 -23.12 1.89 3.51
CA TYR A 205 -21.66 1.96 3.51
C TYR A 205 -21.17 3.25 2.84
N ASP A 206 -21.65 3.51 1.62
CA ASP A 206 -21.28 4.70 0.84
C ASP A 206 -21.56 5.99 1.62
N GLN A 207 -22.72 6.06 2.27
CA GLN A 207 -23.09 7.23 3.08
C GLN A 207 -22.13 7.41 4.27
N LEU A 208 -21.78 6.33 5.00
CA LEU A 208 -20.87 6.42 6.14
C LEU A 208 -19.47 6.90 5.72
N VAL A 209 -18.95 6.38 4.61
CA VAL A 209 -17.65 6.81 4.07
C VAL A 209 -17.69 8.26 3.62
N GLN A 210 -18.69 8.68 2.83
CA GLN A 210 -18.87 10.06 2.40
C GLN A 210 -19.00 11.05 3.57
N GLU A 211 -19.74 10.67 4.61
CA GLU A 211 -19.87 11.49 5.82
C GLU A 211 -18.55 11.58 6.59
N ALA A 212 -17.75 10.50 6.63
CA ALA A 212 -16.41 10.52 7.21
C ALA A 212 -15.45 11.44 6.45
N GLU A 213 -15.50 11.41 5.13
CA GLU A 213 -14.68 12.29 4.28
C GLU A 213 -15.08 13.77 4.38
N ALA A 214 -16.36 14.04 4.63
CA ALA A 214 -16.89 15.39 4.65
C ALA A 214 -16.68 16.14 5.97
N THR A 215 -16.39 15.44 7.08
CA THR A 215 -16.21 16.05 8.39
C THR A 215 -14.76 16.38 8.69
N THR A 216 -14.52 17.54 9.33
CA THR A 216 -13.23 17.93 9.91
C THR A 216 -13.11 17.53 11.38
N ASP A 217 -14.18 17.04 12.00
CA ASP A 217 -14.16 16.46 13.35
C ASP A 217 -13.60 15.05 13.28
N MET A 218 -12.33 14.90 13.67
CA MET A 218 -11.61 13.63 13.58
C MET A 218 -12.20 12.53 14.47
N ALA A 219 -12.82 12.88 15.59
CA ALA A 219 -13.50 11.92 16.45
C ALA A 219 -14.79 11.41 15.79
N GLU A 220 -15.59 12.28 15.19
CA GLU A 220 -16.77 11.90 14.41
C GLU A 220 -16.36 11.04 13.22
N ARG A 221 -15.33 11.44 12.47
CA ARG A 221 -14.76 10.70 11.34
C ARG A 221 -14.38 9.27 11.73
N TRP A 222 -13.68 9.12 12.84
CA TRP A 222 -13.29 7.83 13.39
C TRP A 222 -14.48 6.90 13.64
N GLN A 223 -15.53 7.42 14.29
CA GLN A 223 -16.75 6.63 14.58
C GLN A 223 -17.47 6.18 13.31
N LYS A 224 -17.45 7.00 12.25
CA LYS A 224 -18.04 6.63 10.96
C LYS A 224 -17.28 5.51 10.28
N PHE A 225 -15.94 5.51 10.33
CA PHE A 225 -15.14 4.40 9.80
C PHE A 225 -15.32 3.10 10.59
N LEU A 226 -15.43 3.17 11.93
CA LEU A 226 -15.79 1.99 12.73
C LEU A 226 -17.14 1.41 12.27
N ALA A 227 -18.14 2.26 12.05
CA ALA A 227 -19.45 1.83 11.57
C ALA A 227 -19.41 1.27 10.14
N ALA A 228 -18.66 1.92 9.23
CA ALA A 228 -18.51 1.49 7.84
C ALA A 228 -17.86 0.10 7.73
N GLU A 229 -16.78 -0.14 8.48
CA GLU A 229 -16.14 -1.47 8.49
C GLU A 229 -17.10 -2.57 8.94
N LYS A 230 -17.91 -2.28 9.95
CA LYS A 230 -18.89 -3.25 10.44
C LYS A 230 -19.92 -3.58 9.36
N VAL A 231 -20.44 -2.58 8.65
CA VAL A 231 -21.38 -2.80 7.54
C VAL A 231 -20.73 -3.69 6.47
N LEU A 232 -19.54 -3.33 5.99
CA LEU A 232 -18.86 -4.03 4.91
C LEU A 232 -18.54 -5.50 5.24
N VAL A 233 -18.00 -5.74 6.45
CA VAL A 233 -17.43 -7.05 6.81
C VAL A 233 -18.41 -7.94 7.56
N GLN A 234 -19.17 -7.38 8.52
CA GLN A 234 -20.00 -8.14 9.43
C GLN A 234 -21.48 -8.21 9.01
N ASP A 235 -22.02 -7.11 8.48
CA ASP A 235 -23.45 -7.03 8.17
C ASP A 235 -23.74 -7.50 6.74
N ASP A 236 -22.94 -7.03 5.76
CA ASP A 236 -23.15 -7.33 4.33
C ASP A 236 -22.25 -8.47 3.80
N TYR A 237 -21.18 -8.82 4.51
CA TYR A 237 -20.18 -9.81 4.04
C TYR A 237 -19.67 -9.47 2.64
N GLY A 238 -19.45 -8.18 2.37
CA GLY A 238 -19.03 -7.69 1.06
C GLY A 238 -17.63 -8.15 0.67
N ILE A 239 -16.77 -8.33 1.68
CA ILE A 239 -15.43 -8.91 1.57
C ILE A 239 -15.15 -9.82 2.76
N VAL A 240 -14.12 -10.68 2.64
CA VAL A 240 -13.73 -11.58 3.73
C VAL A 240 -12.26 -11.37 4.07
N PRO A 241 -11.92 -10.56 5.10
CA PRO A 241 -10.56 -10.43 5.60
C PRO A 241 -10.01 -11.78 6.06
N VAL A 242 -8.73 -12.08 5.77
CA VAL A 242 -8.11 -13.37 6.09
C VAL A 242 -6.90 -13.23 7.01
N PHE A 243 -5.87 -12.52 6.59
CA PHE A 243 -4.68 -12.30 7.41
C PHE A 243 -4.00 -10.97 7.09
N GLN A 244 -3.35 -10.40 8.09
CA GLN A 244 -2.41 -9.29 7.93
C GLN A 244 -1.01 -9.87 7.79
N ALA A 245 -0.27 -9.40 6.78
CA ALA A 245 1.08 -9.84 6.54
C ALA A 245 2.01 -9.45 7.69
N GLY A 246 2.85 -10.38 8.10
CA GLY A 246 3.92 -10.18 9.05
C GLY A 246 5.27 -10.04 8.36
N GLY A 247 6.28 -9.71 9.16
CA GLY A 247 7.67 -9.70 8.76
C GLY A 247 8.53 -9.97 9.98
N ALA A 248 8.88 -11.23 10.20
CA ALA A 248 9.76 -11.59 11.30
C ALA A 248 11.19 -11.15 10.98
N MET A 249 11.85 -10.51 11.96
CA MET A 249 13.24 -10.10 11.81
C MET A 249 13.96 -10.09 13.17
N ILE A 250 15.28 -10.07 13.12
CA ILE A 250 16.10 -9.82 14.29
C ILE A 250 16.87 -8.52 14.06
N ILE A 251 16.85 -7.66 15.05
CA ILE A 251 17.66 -6.44 15.12
C ILE A 251 18.64 -6.62 16.27
N ARG A 252 19.93 -6.34 16.05
CA ARG A 252 20.88 -6.40 17.17
C ARG A 252 20.42 -5.52 18.32
N PRO A 253 20.44 -6.01 19.57
CA PRO A 253 19.95 -5.24 20.74
C PRO A 253 20.64 -3.91 20.97
N THR A 254 21.81 -3.71 20.35
CA THR A 254 22.54 -2.44 20.37
C THR A 254 22.01 -1.39 19.41
N ILE A 255 21.12 -1.78 18.47
CA ILE A 255 20.54 -0.90 17.46
C ILE A 255 19.09 -0.59 17.83
N SER A 256 18.70 0.67 17.74
CA SER A 256 17.34 1.15 17.92
C SER A 256 17.06 2.35 17.02
N GLY A 257 15.85 2.93 17.11
CA GLY A 257 15.47 4.10 16.31
C GLY A 257 15.11 3.78 14.86
N ILE A 258 14.85 2.50 14.52
CA ILE A 258 14.17 2.13 13.29
C ILE A 258 12.66 2.23 13.57
N GLU A 259 11.97 3.03 12.79
CA GLU A 259 10.53 3.25 12.92
C GLU A 259 9.82 2.48 11.81
N PHE A 260 9.05 1.47 12.20
CA PHE A 260 8.30 0.64 11.26
C PHE A 260 6.88 1.14 11.17
N HIS A 261 6.47 1.57 9.98
CA HIS A 261 5.11 2.02 9.70
C HIS A 261 4.31 0.94 8.97
N SER A 262 3.07 0.76 9.37
CA SER A 262 2.15 -0.14 8.68
C SER A 262 1.56 0.48 7.42
N ALA A 263 1.49 1.81 7.36
CA ALA A 263 0.83 2.57 6.32
C ALA A 263 1.69 3.67 5.71
N ALA A 264 2.98 3.59 5.91
CA ALA A 264 3.93 4.52 5.34
C ALA A 264 5.26 3.82 5.11
N VAL A 265 6.17 4.54 4.52
CA VAL A 265 7.53 4.08 4.32
C VAL A 265 8.24 4.00 5.67
N ASP A 266 8.93 2.88 5.95
CA ASP A 266 9.74 2.74 7.15
C ASP A 266 10.77 3.85 7.25
N ASN A 267 10.93 4.39 8.45
CA ASN A 267 11.85 5.49 8.70
C ASN A 267 13.13 4.98 9.38
N TYR A 268 14.24 5.18 8.70
CA TYR A 268 15.58 4.80 9.16
C TYR A 268 16.44 6.02 9.55
N ARG A 269 15.88 7.22 9.56
CA ARG A 269 16.58 8.49 9.86
C ARG A 269 17.15 8.53 11.27
N HIS A 270 16.48 7.88 12.23
CA HIS A 270 16.75 7.98 13.65
C HIS A 270 17.54 6.80 14.24
N ILE A 271 18.20 5.99 13.40
CA ILE A 271 18.98 4.84 13.85
C ILE A 271 20.10 5.27 14.79
N VAL A 272 20.15 4.65 15.98
CA VAL A 272 21.17 4.85 17.01
C VAL A 272 21.81 3.53 17.41
N GLY A 273 23.00 3.60 18.06
CA GLY A 273 23.67 2.44 18.64
C GLY A 273 25.13 2.31 18.27
N LYS A 274 25.53 2.69 17.07
CA LYS A 274 26.94 2.77 16.63
C LYS A 274 27.09 3.73 15.46
N ASP A 275 28.31 4.20 15.21
CA ASP A 275 28.57 5.18 14.13
C ASP A 275 28.25 4.64 12.74
N GLU A 276 28.51 3.35 12.48
CA GLU A 276 28.20 2.66 11.23
C GLU A 276 27.26 1.49 11.52
N VAL A 277 26.06 1.51 10.91
CA VAL A 277 25.05 0.45 11.00
C VAL A 277 24.89 -0.20 9.63
N THR A 278 24.90 -1.53 9.60
CA THR A 278 24.72 -2.31 8.37
C THR A 278 23.39 -3.07 8.43
N LEU A 279 22.45 -2.67 7.61
CA LEU A 279 21.12 -3.25 7.50
C LEU A 279 21.04 -4.21 6.31
N VAL A 280 20.05 -5.09 6.32
CA VAL A 280 19.73 -5.93 5.16
C VAL A 280 18.47 -5.46 4.46
N THR A 281 18.47 -5.55 3.16
CA THR A 281 17.28 -5.48 2.31
C THR A 281 17.27 -6.67 1.34
N ASN A 282 16.11 -7.15 0.97
CA ASN A 282 15.97 -8.24 -0.01
C ASN A 282 15.77 -7.73 -1.44
N THR A 283 15.62 -6.43 -1.61
CA THR A 283 15.49 -5.75 -2.91
C THR A 283 16.40 -4.53 -2.96
N ASP A 284 16.83 -4.14 -4.16
CA ASP A 284 17.65 -2.94 -4.37
C ASP A 284 16.77 -1.71 -4.65
N ILE A 285 17.36 -0.51 -4.58
CA ILE A 285 16.77 0.73 -5.11
C ILE A 285 16.54 0.54 -6.61
N ILE A 286 15.35 0.88 -7.09
CA ILE A 286 15.03 0.88 -8.53
C ILE A 286 15.18 2.29 -9.10
N TYR A 287 14.72 3.29 -8.33
CA TYR A 287 14.71 4.70 -8.73
C TYR A 287 15.33 5.57 -7.64
N LEU A 288 16.03 6.63 -8.06
CA LEU A 288 16.50 7.70 -7.18
C LEU A 288 15.69 8.99 -7.35
N ASP A 289 14.88 9.08 -8.40
CA ASP A 289 13.93 10.17 -8.63
C ASP A 289 12.64 9.89 -7.85
N ASN A 290 12.42 10.63 -6.78
CA ASN A 290 11.28 10.46 -5.87
C ASN A 290 9.91 10.64 -6.53
N GLN A 291 9.85 11.26 -7.70
CA GLN A 291 8.61 11.45 -8.43
C GLN A 291 8.38 10.37 -9.49
N TYR A 292 9.38 9.52 -9.73
CA TYR A 292 9.32 8.40 -10.65
C TYR A 292 9.29 7.03 -9.92
N ALA A 293 9.68 7.01 -8.64
CA ALA A 293 9.71 5.82 -7.80
C ALA A 293 8.29 5.26 -7.56
N THR A 294 8.19 3.93 -7.54
CA THR A 294 6.94 3.19 -7.31
C THR A 294 7.12 2.00 -6.37
N ASP A 295 8.28 1.89 -5.72
CA ASP A 295 8.61 0.77 -4.85
C ASP A 295 9.09 1.22 -3.47
N GLY A 296 8.81 0.38 -2.46
CA GLY A 296 9.10 0.71 -1.07
C GLY A 296 10.59 0.87 -0.76
N THR A 297 11.50 0.16 -1.46
CA THR A 297 12.95 0.28 -1.20
C THR A 297 13.47 1.63 -1.67
N SER A 298 13.03 2.10 -2.86
CA SER A 298 13.34 3.44 -3.34
C SER A 298 12.79 4.51 -2.40
N PHE A 299 11.53 4.41 -1.97
CA PHE A 299 10.95 5.35 -1.02
C PHE A 299 11.67 5.39 0.34
N ILE A 300 12.10 4.23 0.88
CA ILE A 300 12.92 4.19 2.09
C ILE A 300 14.20 5.01 1.91
N ALA A 301 14.91 4.80 0.82
CA ALA A 301 16.14 5.54 0.54
C ALA A 301 15.88 7.06 0.41
N GLU A 302 14.81 7.42 -0.31
CA GLU A 302 14.41 8.80 -0.55
C GLU A 302 14.04 9.54 0.73
N THR A 303 13.33 8.90 1.66
CA THR A 303 13.07 9.50 2.97
C THR A 303 14.33 9.78 3.79
N MET A 304 15.43 9.08 3.56
CA MET A 304 16.69 9.34 4.26
C MET A 304 17.45 10.53 3.67
N PHE A 305 17.47 10.66 2.34
CA PHE A 305 18.27 11.69 1.69
C PHE A 305 17.47 12.92 1.21
N LEU A 306 16.15 12.88 1.22
CA LEU A 306 15.25 14.03 1.04
C LEU A 306 14.45 14.27 2.31
N ALA A 307 13.76 15.41 2.35
CA ALA A 307 12.85 15.79 3.43
C ALA A 307 11.63 16.50 2.84
N GLY A 308 10.45 16.33 3.47
CA GLY A 308 9.19 16.93 3.07
C GLY A 308 8.81 18.16 3.89
N LEU A 309 7.60 18.69 3.67
CA LEU A 309 7.02 19.69 4.56
C LEU A 309 6.79 19.11 5.96
N THR A 310 6.40 17.84 6.00
CA THR A 310 6.15 17.05 7.20
C THR A 310 6.91 15.73 7.13
N GLU A 311 7.09 15.08 8.27
CA GLU A 311 7.50 13.69 8.41
C GLU A 311 6.56 12.97 9.39
N LEU A 312 6.55 11.62 9.38
CA LEU A 312 5.82 10.81 10.35
C LEU A 312 6.75 10.43 11.51
N ASP A 313 6.19 10.39 12.73
CA ASP A 313 6.87 9.83 13.90
C ASP A 313 6.63 8.30 13.98
N ALA A 314 7.21 7.63 14.98
CA ALA A 314 7.11 6.19 15.18
C ALA A 314 5.67 5.66 15.35
N ASP A 315 4.75 6.52 15.77
CA ASP A 315 3.33 6.19 15.97
C ASP A 315 2.47 6.52 14.73
N GLY A 316 3.11 7.03 13.64
CA GLY A 316 2.45 7.41 12.40
C GLY A 316 1.80 8.80 12.43
N ASN A 317 2.04 9.60 13.49
CA ASN A 317 1.56 10.97 13.54
C ASN A 317 2.51 11.88 12.76
N TRP A 318 1.94 12.86 12.06
CA TRP A 318 2.76 13.84 11.35
C TRP A 318 3.35 14.90 12.29
N LYS A 319 4.53 15.35 11.98
CA LYS A 319 5.21 16.52 12.55
C LYS A 319 5.83 17.35 11.45
N LEU A 320 6.13 18.63 11.74
CA LEU A 320 6.79 19.50 10.77
C LEU A 320 8.26 19.06 10.56
N ASP A 321 8.72 19.13 9.29
CA ASP A 321 10.11 18.83 8.89
C ASP A 321 10.73 20.09 8.23
N LEU A 322 10.70 20.23 6.90
CA LEU A 322 11.19 21.44 6.23
C LEU A 322 10.27 22.66 6.41
N ALA A 323 9.01 22.45 6.76
CA ALA A 323 8.16 23.54 7.23
C ALA A 323 8.49 23.90 8.69
N GLU A 324 8.75 25.19 8.97
CA GLU A 324 8.93 25.72 10.31
C GLU A 324 7.59 25.90 11.04
N SER A 325 6.57 26.32 10.29
CA SER A 325 5.21 26.55 10.77
C SER A 325 4.22 26.49 9.63
N TYR A 326 2.93 26.44 9.97
CA TYR A 326 1.86 26.57 8.99
C TYR A 326 0.67 27.34 9.58
N GLU A 327 -0.14 27.89 8.69
CA GLU A 327 -1.45 28.46 8.98
C GLU A 327 -2.51 27.75 8.13
N MET A 328 -3.69 27.50 8.71
CA MET A 328 -4.83 26.90 8.03
C MET A 328 -6.01 27.86 8.10
N SER A 329 -6.75 27.99 7.00
CA SER A 329 -8.01 28.77 6.98
C SER A 329 -9.09 28.11 7.87
N GLU A 330 -10.06 28.91 8.33
CA GLU A 330 -11.14 28.42 9.22
C GLU A 330 -11.96 27.28 8.60
N ASP A 331 -12.07 27.25 7.26
CA ASP A 331 -12.78 26.20 6.52
C ASP A 331 -11.90 24.97 6.17
N GLY A 332 -10.64 24.98 6.61
CA GLY A 332 -9.71 23.86 6.38
C GLY A 332 -9.28 23.66 4.92
N THR A 333 -9.49 24.65 4.04
CA THR A 333 -9.21 24.51 2.60
C THR A 333 -7.94 25.18 2.13
N VAL A 334 -7.34 26.09 2.92
CA VAL A 334 -6.11 26.80 2.53
C VAL A 334 -5.04 26.58 3.60
N TYR A 335 -3.90 26.08 3.18
CA TYR A 335 -2.71 25.91 4.02
C TYR A 335 -1.59 26.82 3.52
N THR A 336 -0.94 27.51 4.43
CA THR A 336 0.21 28.38 4.15
C THR A 336 1.37 27.96 5.02
N PHE A 337 2.42 27.41 4.39
CA PHE A 337 3.61 26.90 5.07
C PHE A 337 4.74 27.92 5.05
N LYS A 338 5.43 28.06 6.15
CA LYS A 338 6.70 28.78 6.24
C LYS A 338 7.85 27.79 6.14
N ILE A 339 8.66 27.89 5.08
CA ILE A 339 9.84 27.05 4.87
C ILE A 339 11.00 27.56 5.72
N ARG A 340 11.73 26.65 6.35
CA ARG A 340 12.88 26.94 7.19
C ARG A 340 13.97 27.72 6.43
N ASP A 341 14.56 28.69 7.11
CA ASP A 341 15.67 29.48 6.54
C ASP A 341 16.99 28.69 6.51
N ASP A 342 17.15 27.69 7.38
CA ASP A 342 18.32 26.83 7.54
C ASP A 342 18.25 25.49 6.76
N ALA A 343 17.19 25.27 6.00
CA ALA A 343 17.06 24.12 5.12
C ALA A 343 17.88 24.32 3.83
N ASN A 344 18.78 23.38 3.52
CA ASN A 344 19.73 23.48 2.42
C ASN A 344 19.67 22.31 1.45
N TRP A 345 19.83 22.60 0.16
CA TRP A 345 20.25 21.64 -0.83
C TRP A 345 21.77 21.49 -0.77
N VAL A 346 22.27 20.27 -0.65
CA VAL A 346 23.68 19.93 -0.67
C VAL A 346 23.99 18.95 -1.81
N ASP A 347 25.22 18.98 -2.30
CA ASP A 347 25.71 17.98 -3.24
C ASP A 347 26.17 16.70 -2.53
N LYS A 348 26.64 15.72 -3.29
CA LYS A 348 27.17 14.45 -2.75
C LYS A 348 28.32 14.63 -1.76
N ASN A 349 29.11 15.70 -1.84
CA ASN A 349 30.21 15.98 -0.91
C ASN A 349 29.71 16.59 0.39
N GLY A 350 28.47 17.05 0.42
CA GLY A 350 27.87 17.81 1.53
C GLY A 350 28.06 19.32 1.38
N ASP A 351 28.57 19.79 0.24
CA ASP A 351 28.71 21.23 0.01
C ASP A 351 27.34 21.87 -0.28
N VAL A 352 27.06 22.98 0.39
CA VAL A 352 25.79 23.70 0.23
C VAL A 352 25.72 24.33 -1.17
N VAL A 353 24.67 23.97 -1.91
CA VAL A 353 24.36 24.53 -3.23
C VAL A 353 23.52 25.80 -3.09
N ARG A 354 22.41 25.73 -2.39
CA ARG A 354 21.52 26.84 -1.99
C ARG A 354 20.52 26.40 -0.92
N THR A 355 19.78 27.35 -0.38
CA THR A 355 18.67 27.04 0.54
C THR A 355 17.48 26.43 -0.22
N VAL A 356 16.69 25.61 0.48
CA VAL A 356 15.39 25.13 0.01
C VAL A 356 14.41 26.30 0.02
N THR A 357 13.61 26.40 -1.02
CA THR A 357 12.63 27.49 -1.21
C THR A 357 11.20 26.97 -1.36
N ALA A 358 10.23 27.84 -1.22
CA ALA A 358 8.82 27.53 -1.51
C ALA A 358 8.60 27.14 -2.98
N GLN A 359 9.43 27.68 -3.89
CA GLN A 359 9.35 27.35 -5.32
C GLN A 359 9.71 25.88 -5.58
N ASP A 360 10.62 25.27 -4.78
CA ASP A 360 10.99 23.87 -4.92
C ASP A 360 9.81 22.91 -4.66
N PHE A 361 8.87 23.30 -3.80
CA PHE A 361 7.63 22.57 -3.56
C PHE A 361 6.62 22.82 -4.68
N ALA A 362 6.48 24.05 -5.16
CA ALA A 362 5.59 24.34 -6.29
C ALA A 362 6.05 23.60 -7.56
N ASP A 363 7.35 23.62 -7.85
CA ASP A 363 7.95 22.91 -8.98
C ASP A 363 7.77 21.37 -8.82
N ALA A 364 7.81 20.85 -7.58
CA ALA A 364 7.57 19.43 -7.31
C ALA A 364 6.14 19.03 -7.67
N PHE A 365 5.14 19.80 -7.26
CA PHE A 365 3.74 19.54 -7.57
C PHE A 365 3.48 19.65 -9.07
N ASP A 366 4.01 20.69 -9.72
CA ASP A 366 3.88 20.88 -11.17
C ASP A 366 4.52 19.73 -11.96
N ARG A 367 5.71 19.27 -11.55
CA ARG A 367 6.40 18.18 -12.23
C ARG A 367 5.70 16.83 -12.02
N LEU A 368 5.18 16.57 -10.81
CA LEU A 368 4.49 15.31 -10.49
C LEU A 368 3.25 15.07 -11.37
N ILE A 369 2.51 16.14 -11.70
CA ILE A 369 1.31 16.05 -12.56
C ILE A 369 1.61 16.26 -14.06
N SER A 370 2.88 16.47 -14.43
CA SER A 370 3.21 16.78 -15.82
C SER A 370 3.11 15.55 -16.74
N ASP A 371 2.59 15.77 -17.95
CA ASP A 371 2.59 14.73 -19.00
C ASP A 371 4.00 14.30 -19.41
N GLU A 372 5.02 15.15 -19.18
CA GLU A 372 6.42 14.87 -19.51
C GLU A 372 7.00 13.80 -18.59
N LEU A 373 6.74 13.92 -17.27
CA LEU A 373 7.17 12.91 -16.30
C LEU A 373 6.32 11.64 -16.39
N ALA A 374 5.01 11.78 -16.63
CA ALA A 374 4.03 10.68 -16.65
C ALA A 374 4.14 9.79 -15.40
N SER A 375 4.23 10.42 -14.23
CA SER A 375 4.37 9.72 -12.95
C SER A 375 3.16 8.84 -12.65
N ASP A 376 3.43 7.63 -12.16
CA ASP A 376 2.39 6.73 -11.65
C ASP A 376 1.71 7.26 -10.38
N TYR A 377 2.27 8.30 -9.73
CA TYR A 377 1.72 8.99 -8.56
C TYR A 377 1.13 10.38 -8.87
N SER A 378 0.91 10.73 -10.14
CA SER A 378 0.31 12.02 -10.52
C SER A 378 -1.05 12.28 -9.86
N TRP A 379 -1.85 11.24 -9.63
CA TRP A 379 -3.14 11.28 -8.94
C TRP A 379 -3.05 11.67 -7.45
N TRP A 380 -1.86 11.56 -6.82
CA TRP A 380 -1.67 11.90 -5.40
C TRP A 380 -2.07 13.33 -5.09
N ILE A 381 -1.78 14.26 -6.00
CA ILE A 381 -2.10 15.69 -5.83
C ILE A 381 -3.61 15.93 -5.83
N SER A 382 -4.34 15.35 -6.78
CA SER A 382 -5.80 15.60 -6.94
C SER A 382 -6.64 14.72 -6.01
N ASP A 383 -6.27 13.47 -5.84
CA ASP A 383 -7.17 12.47 -5.25
C ASP A 383 -6.85 12.22 -3.76
N VAL A 384 -5.57 12.34 -3.35
CA VAL A 384 -5.17 12.17 -1.94
C VAL A 384 -5.03 13.51 -1.24
N LEU A 385 -4.23 14.44 -1.79
CA LEU A 385 -4.07 15.76 -1.19
C LEU A 385 -5.28 16.66 -1.42
N LEU A 386 -6.09 16.40 -2.45
CA LEU A 386 -7.20 17.24 -2.90
C LEU A 386 -6.74 18.67 -3.24
N ALA A 387 -5.46 18.82 -3.64
CA ALA A 387 -4.90 20.12 -3.97
C ALA A 387 -5.33 20.54 -5.37
N LYS A 388 -5.90 21.75 -5.49
CA LYS A 388 -6.34 22.33 -6.77
C LYS A 388 -5.51 23.52 -7.23
N GLU A 389 -4.87 24.22 -6.30
CA GLU A 389 -4.00 25.37 -6.57
C GLU A 389 -2.85 25.40 -5.58
N TRP A 390 -1.65 25.76 -6.04
CA TRP A 390 -0.47 25.94 -5.21
C TRP A 390 0.42 27.02 -5.77
N GLU A 391 1.10 27.75 -4.88
CA GLU A 391 1.98 28.83 -5.27
C GLU A 391 3.11 29.07 -4.25
N ALA A 392 4.27 29.44 -4.73
CA ALA A 392 5.28 30.10 -3.92
C ALA A 392 4.91 31.59 -3.81
N VAL A 393 4.35 32.00 -2.68
CA VAL A 393 3.94 33.39 -2.41
C VAL A 393 5.17 34.30 -2.33
N ASP A 394 6.22 33.79 -1.72
CA ASP A 394 7.56 34.36 -1.69
C ASP A 394 8.60 33.23 -1.56
N GLU A 395 9.88 33.58 -1.36
CA GLU A 395 10.98 32.60 -1.31
C GLU A 395 10.76 31.51 -0.23
N LYS A 396 10.08 31.84 0.88
CA LYS A 396 9.91 30.95 2.02
C LYS A 396 8.45 30.64 2.38
N THR A 397 7.50 31.13 1.59
CA THR A 397 6.07 30.93 1.86
C THR A 397 5.43 30.12 0.74
N PHE A 398 5.08 28.86 1.04
CA PHE A 398 4.37 27.98 0.14
C PHE A 398 2.91 27.87 0.54
N LYS A 399 2.00 28.05 -0.42
CA LYS A 399 0.57 28.01 -0.17
C LYS A 399 -0.10 26.97 -1.04
N VAL A 400 -0.98 26.18 -0.43
CA VAL A 400 -1.81 25.17 -1.11
C VAL A 400 -3.27 25.42 -0.82
N THR A 401 -4.10 25.39 -1.85
CA THR A 401 -5.56 25.47 -1.76
C THR A 401 -6.16 24.12 -2.14
N LEU A 402 -6.96 23.54 -1.26
CA LEU A 402 -7.64 22.27 -1.45
C LEU A 402 -9.02 22.47 -2.09
N GLU A 403 -9.54 21.46 -2.75
CA GLU A 403 -10.88 21.42 -3.29
C GLU A 403 -11.94 21.42 -2.18
N LYS A 404 -11.70 20.66 -1.12
CA LYS A 404 -12.47 20.57 0.13
C LYS A 404 -11.52 20.37 1.31
N ALA A 405 -12.00 20.56 2.54
CA ALA A 405 -11.22 20.22 3.73
C ALA A 405 -10.78 18.74 3.70
N ASN A 406 -9.54 18.48 4.16
CA ASN A 406 -8.94 17.16 4.08
C ASN A 406 -8.20 16.83 5.39
N GLY A 407 -8.77 15.94 6.20
CA GLY A 407 -8.21 15.57 7.52
C GLY A 407 -6.88 14.83 7.47
N ILE A 408 -6.54 14.21 6.32
CA ILE A 408 -5.28 13.46 6.14
C ILE A 408 -4.19 14.29 5.45
N PHE A 409 -4.49 15.51 4.98
CA PHE A 409 -3.59 16.33 4.16
C PHE A 409 -2.18 16.44 4.73
N MET A 410 -2.05 16.80 6.01
CA MET A 410 -0.74 17.00 6.66
C MET A 410 0.09 15.72 6.73
N GLY A 411 -0.52 14.57 6.99
CA GLY A 411 0.15 13.27 7.01
C GLY A 411 0.61 12.83 5.61
N CYS A 412 -0.21 13.10 4.59
CA CYS A 412 0.09 12.74 3.20
C CYS A 412 1.19 13.61 2.57
N LEU A 413 1.55 14.75 3.17
CA LEU A 413 2.72 15.54 2.76
C LEU A 413 4.06 14.91 3.16
N ALA A 414 4.06 13.86 3.99
CA ALA A 414 5.25 13.07 4.32
C ALA A 414 5.59 12.00 3.26
N PHE A 415 4.80 11.90 2.19
CA PHE A 415 5.05 10.94 1.12
C PHE A 415 6.13 11.45 0.15
N PRO A 416 7.15 10.63 -0.21
CA PRO A 416 8.32 11.10 -0.96
C PRO A 416 8.00 11.77 -2.29
N SER A 417 6.98 11.33 -3.02
CA SER A 417 6.66 11.90 -4.34
C SER A 417 6.30 13.39 -4.32
N VAL A 418 5.91 13.93 -3.15
CA VAL A 418 5.59 15.36 -2.97
C VAL A 418 6.69 16.15 -2.26
N PHE A 419 7.86 15.53 -2.01
CA PHE A 419 9.02 16.23 -1.48
C PHE A 419 9.54 17.27 -2.49
N PRO A 420 10.24 18.32 -2.02
CA PRO A 420 10.72 19.37 -2.91
C PRO A 420 11.71 18.85 -3.93
N ILE A 421 11.80 19.51 -5.07
CA ILE A 421 12.78 19.25 -6.10
C ILE A 421 13.61 20.51 -6.38
N ASN A 422 14.87 20.34 -6.78
CA ASN A 422 15.65 21.44 -7.32
C ASN A 422 15.54 21.42 -8.86
N LYS A 423 14.53 22.10 -9.39
CA LYS A 423 14.24 22.09 -10.84
C LYS A 423 15.42 22.57 -11.68
N GLU A 424 16.15 23.60 -11.23
CA GLU A 424 17.31 24.12 -11.94
C GLU A 424 18.40 23.04 -12.09
N PHE A 425 18.63 22.24 -11.03
CA PHE A 425 19.58 21.13 -11.08
C PHE A 425 19.07 20.01 -11.98
N ILE A 426 17.80 19.65 -11.90
CA ILE A 426 17.17 18.64 -12.78
C ILE A 426 17.35 19.03 -14.25
N ASP A 427 16.99 20.26 -14.60
CA ASP A 427 17.09 20.78 -15.96
C ASP A 427 18.57 20.77 -16.45
N ALA A 428 19.50 21.06 -15.58
CA ALA A 428 20.94 21.04 -15.90
C ALA A 428 21.49 19.62 -16.11
N GLN A 429 20.97 18.62 -15.36
CA GLN A 429 21.38 17.22 -15.49
C GLN A 429 20.71 16.53 -16.70
N GLY A 430 19.50 16.94 -17.06
CA GLY A 430 18.72 16.30 -18.13
C GLY A 430 18.60 14.79 -17.90
N ASP A 431 18.87 13.98 -18.93
CA ASP A 431 18.77 12.51 -18.86
C ASP A 431 19.71 11.85 -17.84
N GLN A 432 20.65 12.60 -17.25
CA GLN A 432 21.55 12.09 -16.21
C GLN A 432 21.00 12.25 -14.79
N TYR A 433 19.93 13.03 -14.61
CA TYR A 433 19.32 13.22 -13.30
C TYR A 433 18.94 11.86 -12.67
N ALA A 434 19.24 11.71 -11.39
CA ALA A 434 18.89 10.53 -10.60
C ALA A 434 19.39 9.17 -11.14
N THR A 435 20.47 9.17 -11.94
CA THR A 435 21.13 7.94 -12.42
C THR A 435 22.25 7.45 -11.51
N SER A 436 22.73 8.29 -10.60
CA SER A 436 23.78 8.00 -9.63
C SER A 436 23.77 9.01 -8.48
N ALA A 437 24.53 8.71 -7.42
CA ALA A 437 24.70 9.63 -6.29
C ALA A 437 25.29 11.01 -6.71
N ASP A 438 26.09 11.07 -7.77
CA ASP A 438 26.71 12.32 -8.26
C ASP A 438 25.72 13.20 -9.05
N THR A 439 24.59 12.64 -9.47
CA THR A 439 23.57 13.34 -10.28
C THR A 439 22.31 13.67 -9.47
N MET A 440 22.45 13.77 -8.15
CA MET A 440 21.42 14.11 -7.18
C MET A 440 21.82 15.32 -6.33
N LEU A 441 20.82 15.99 -5.77
CA LEU A 441 20.97 16.88 -4.62
C LEU A 441 20.16 16.33 -3.45
N TYR A 442 20.58 16.71 -2.26
CA TYR A 442 20.09 16.17 -1.00
C TYR A 442 19.62 17.28 -0.07
N CYS A 443 18.51 17.09 0.65
CA CYS A 443 18.04 18.03 1.67
C CYS A 443 17.59 17.33 2.97
N GLY A 444 17.72 16.01 3.02
CA GLY A 444 17.41 15.17 4.18
C GLY A 444 18.59 15.01 5.14
N PRO A 445 18.40 14.21 6.22
CA PRO A 445 19.43 13.98 7.25
C PRO A 445 20.65 13.20 6.79
N TYR A 446 20.55 12.50 5.65
CA TYR A 446 21.64 11.74 5.05
C TYR A 446 21.88 12.14 3.59
N ILE A 447 23.01 11.71 3.05
CA ILE A 447 23.45 11.87 1.66
C ILE A 447 23.75 10.46 1.13
N LEU A 448 23.29 10.12 -0.06
CA LEU A 448 23.68 8.89 -0.74
C LEU A 448 25.16 8.98 -1.14
N ASP A 449 26.02 8.28 -0.39
CA ASP A 449 27.47 8.31 -0.61
C ASP A 449 27.89 7.41 -1.76
N SER A 450 27.32 6.20 -1.84
CA SER A 450 27.56 5.26 -2.92
C SER A 450 26.36 4.33 -3.14
N TRP A 451 26.24 3.86 -4.38
CA TRP A 451 25.30 2.82 -4.76
C TRP A 451 25.96 1.87 -5.75
N THR A 452 26.00 0.60 -5.38
CA THR A 452 26.48 -0.51 -6.21
C THR A 452 25.29 -1.41 -6.49
N PRO A 453 24.62 -1.28 -7.65
CA PRO A 453 23.40 -2.01 -7.97
C PRO A 453 23.50 -3.53 -7.73
N GLY A 454 22.50 -4.10 -7.08
CA GLY A 454 22.43 -5.52 -6.71
C GLY A 454 23.36 -5.93 -5.56
N TYR A 455 24.04 -5.00 -4.91
CA TYR A 455 24.97 -5.30 -3.82
C TYR A 455 24.76 -4.46 -2.58
N SER A 456 24.83 -3.12 -2.67
CA SER A 456 24.64 -2.22 -1.52
C SER A 456 24.44 -0.77 -1.91
N TYR A 457 23.83 -0.03 -1.02
CA TYR A 457 23.87 1.43 -1.03
C TYR A 457 24.22 1.96 0.35
N GLU A 458 24.94 3.08 0.37
CA GLU A 458 25.51 3.65 1.58
C GLU A 458 25.07 5.09 1.74
N MET A 459 24.59 5.41 2.94
CA MET A 459 24.16 6.74 3.35
C MET A 459 25.16 7.28 4.37
N LYS A 460 25.64 8.51 4.18
CA LYS A 460 26.41 9.25 5.19
C LYS A 460 25.60 10.42 5.76
N SER A 461 25.89 10.82 6.99
CA SER A 461 25.21 11.96 7.62
C SER A 461 25.40 13.24 6.81
N ASN A 462 24.32 14.04 6.72
CA ASN A 462 24.36 15.39 6.16
C ASN A 462 24.62 16.39 7.29
N ASP A 463 25.83 16.95 7.33
CA ASP A 463 26.23 17.91 8.37
C ASP A 463 25.53 19.28 8.21
N ASN A 464 24.92 19.53 7.04
CA ASN A 464 24.16 20.75 6.74
C ASN A 464 22.63 20.55 6.85
N TYR A 465 22.20 19.42 7.41
CA TYR A 465 20.78 19.22 7.72
C TYR A 465 20.38 20.08 8.93
N PHE A 466 19.27 20.79 8.85
CA PHE A 466 18.86 21.77 9.87
C PHE A 466 18.76 21.19 11.30
N ALA A 467 18.36 19.94 11.44
CA ALA A 467 18.23 19.25 12.72
C ALA A 467 19.50 18.44 13.10
N ARG A 468 20.64 18.64 12.41
CA ARG A 468 21.86 17.84 12.63
C ARG A 468 22.31 17.80 14.08
N ALA A 469 22.20 18.92 14.80
CA ALA A 469 22.59 18.98 16.20
C ALA A 469 21.74 18.06 17.11
N ASP A 470 20.44 17.92 16.81
CA ASP A 470 19.53 17.04 17.55
C ASP A 470 19.84 15.56 17.25
N TYR A 471 20.13 15.24 15.99
CA TYR A 471 20.56 13.91 15.55
C TYR A 471 21.89 13.51 16.22
N ASP A 472 22.86 14.43 16.31
CA ASP A 472 24.14 14.18 17.00
C ASP A 472 23.94 14.00 18.51
N ALA A 473 23.07 14.81 19.12
CA ALA A 473 22.73 14.66 20.54
C ALA A 473 22.02 13.34 20.84
N ALA A 474 21.20 12.84 19.93
CA ALA A 474 20.57 11.54 20.00
C ALA A 474 21.54 10.38 19.76
N GLY A 475 22.73 10.62 19.18
CA GLY A 475 23.72 9.59 18.84
C GLY A 475 23.34 8.80 17.60
N THR A 476 22.71 9.45 16.62
CA THR A 476 22.34 8.75 15.36
C THR A 476 23.57 8.32 14.58
N ALA A 477 23.43 7.22 13.84
CA ALA A 477 24.49 6.65 13.03
C ALA A 477 25.03 7.69 12.03
N LYS A 478 26.35 7.76 11.88
CA LYS A 478 27.02 8.61 10.90
C LYS A 478 27.01 8.01 9.51
N LYS A 479 26.88 6.69 9.46
CA LYS A 479 26.82 5.91 8.22
C LYS A 479 25.81 4.78 8.38
N VAL A 480 24.95 4.63 7.37
CA VAL A 480 24.01 3.50 7.26
C VAL A 480 24.28 2.81 5.93
N VAL A 481 24.54 1.51 5.99
CA VAL A 481 24.80 0.66 4.83
C VAL A 481 23.63 -0.29 4.67
N PHE A 482 23.02 -0.35 3.51
CA PHE A 482 22.04 -1.36 3.16
C PHE A 482 22.69 -2.40 2.24
N ARG A 483 22.76 -3.65 2.72
CA ARG A 483 23.24 -4.79 1.96
C ARG A 483 22.07 -5.49 1.28
N VAL A 484 22.14 -5.67 -0.03
CA VAL A 484 21.14 -6.42 -0.80
C VAL A 484 21.45 -7.90 -0.68
N LEU A 485 20.61 -8.64 0.05
CA LEU A 485 20.74 -10.09 0.26
C LEU A 485 19.35 -10.74 0.07
N GLU A 486 19.14 -11.29 -1.13
CA GLU A 486 17.86 -11.91 -1.49
C GLU A 486 17.63 -13.26 -0.78
N ASP A 487 18.71 -14.02 -0.56
CA ASP A 487 18.65 -15.32 0.11
C ASP A 487 18.69 -15.17 1.63
N THR A 488 17.59 -15.52 2.28
CA THR A 488 17.41 -15.34 3.73
C THR A 488 18.35 -16.24 4.56
N GLN A 489 18.80 -17.37 4.02
CA GLN A 489 19.77 -18.22 4.70
C GLN A 489 21.18 -17.60 4.69
N THR A 490 21.58 -17.01 3.57
CA THR A 490 22.82 -16.24 3.46
C THR A 490 22.76 -15.02 4.39
N ALA A 491 21.65 -14.30 4.42
CA ALA A 491 21.48 -13.16 5.34
C ALA A 491 21.60 -13.57 6.80
N LEU A 492 21.01 -14.71 7.21
CA LEU A 492 21.12 -15.21 8.58
C LEU A 492 22.59 -15.57 8.94
N MET A 493 23.32 -16.20 8.03
CA MET A 493 24.76 -16.48 8.24
C MET A 493 25.60 -15.21 8.38
N GLU A 494 25.33 -14.18 7.57
CA GLU A 494 26.00 -12.87 7.67
C GLU A 494 25.68 -12.17 9.00
N TYR A 495 24.42 -12.28 9.46
CA TYR A 495 24.03 -11.78 10.77
C TYR A 495 24.76 -12.52 11.90
N GLU A 496 24.78 -13.85 11.90
CA GLU A 496 25.50 -14.67 12.90
C GLU A 496 27.01 -14.38 12.92
N ALA A 497 27.60 -14.15 11.75
CA ALA A 497 29.00 -13.75 11.60
C ALA A 497 29.30 -12.32 12.10
N GLY A 498 28.28 -11.51 12.34
CA GLY A 498 28.44 -10.13 12.82
C GLY A 498 28.67 -9.11 11.71
N ASN A 499 28.42 -9.45 10.46
CA ASN A 499 28.65 -8.60 9.29
C ASN A 499 27.47 -7.65 9.00
N ILE A 500 26.29 -7.96 9.51
CA ILE A 500 25.07 -7.14 9.40
C ILE A 500 24.37 -7.03 10.76
N ASP A 501 23.57 -6.00 10.95
CA ASP A 501 22.91 -5.65 12.21
C ASP A 501 21.44 -6.04 12.26
N THR A 502 20.85 -6.30 11.12
CA THR A 502 19.47 -6.77 11.00
C THR A 502 19.40 -7.98 10.09
N VAL A 503 18.42 -8.85 10.28
CA VAL A 503 18.13 -9.95 9.37
C VAL A 503 16.63 -10.18 9.28
N ILE A 504 16.12 -10.34 8.05
CA ILE A 504 14.74 -10.74 7.77
C ILE A 504 14.69 -12.26 7.81
N LEU A 505 13.71 -12.82 8.52
CA LEU A 505 13.51 -14.25 8.69
C LEU A 505 12.31 -14.74 7.88
N SER A 506 12.40 -15.96 7.36
CA SER A 506 11.30 -16.59 6.66
C SER A 506 11.19 -18.09 6.98
N GLY A 507 9.99 -18.65 6.86
CA GLY A 507 9.74 -20.08 7.02
C GLY A 507 10.23 -20.62 8.38
N GLU A 508 11.00 -21.72 8.36
CA GLU A 508 11.49 -22.39 9.57
C GLU A 508 12.44 -21.51 10.41
N GLN A 509 13.05 -20.48 9.81
CA GLN A 509 13.92 -19.56 10.54
C GLN A 509 13.16 -18.76 11.60
N VAL A 510 11.88 -18.46 11.36
CA VAL A 510 11.02 -17.70 12.29
C VAL A 510 10.88 -18.49 13.60
N ASP A 511 10.44 -19.75 13.50
CA ASP A 511 10.27 -20.62 14.67
C ASP A 511 11.59 -20.89 15.39
N ALA A 512 12.66 -21.07 14.65
CA ALA A 512 13.99 -21.35 15.21
C ALA A 512 14.57 -20.17 15.98
N ASN A 513 14.16 -18.93 15.65
CA ASN A 513 14.75 -17.71 16.20
C ASN A 513 13.77 -16.84 17.01
N LYS A 514 12.52 -17.27 17.22
CA LYS A 514 11.50 -16.47 17.96
C LYS A 514 11.89 -16.07 19.38
N ASP A 515 12.80 -16.82 20.01
CA ASP A 515 13.31 -16.55 21.35
C ASP A 515 14.67 -15.82 21.31
N ALA A 516 15.17 -15.45 20.12
CA ALA A 516 16.43 -14.71 20.00
C ALA A 516 16.27 -13.29 20.55
N GLU A 517 17.31 -12.79 21.22
CA GLU A 517 17.35 -11.39 21.65
C GLU A 517 17.31 -10.47 20.43
N GLY A 518 16.40 -9.50 20.45
CA GLY A 518 16.15 -8.59 19.31
C GLY A 518 15.20 -9.15 18.25
N PHE A 519 14.59 -10.34 18.46
CA PHE A 519 13.52 -10.80 17.59
C PHE A 519 12.30 -9.86 17.69
N ILE A 520 11.80 -9.47 16.55
CA ILE A 520 10.55 -8.72 16.42
C ILE A 520 9.66 -9.39 15.37
N ASN A 521 8.38 -9.41 15.64
CA ASN A 521 7.37 -9.68 14.63
C ASN A 521 6.79 -8.35 14.17
N ARG A 522 7.26 -7.89 13.01
CA ARG A 522 6.80 -6.66 12.37
C ARG A 522 5.52 -6.96 11.61
N LEU A 523 4.42 -6.34 12.00
CA LEU A 523 3.21 -6.34 11.19
C LEU A 523 3.36 -5.31 10.06
N GLN A 524 3.12 -5.76 8.85
CA GLN A 524 3.06 -4.90 7.67
C GLN A 524 1.63 -4.38 7.49
N GLY A 525 1.46 -3.28 6.80
CA GLY A 525 0.13 -2.76 6.48
C GLY A 525 -0.66 -3.61 5.47
N TYR A 526 -0.03 -4.59 4.82
CA TYR A 526 -0.72 -5.43 3.84
C TYR A 526 -1.75 -6.35 4.48
N LEU A 527 -3.01 -6.18 4.09
CA LEU A 527 -4.09 -7.08 4.46
C LEU A 527 -4.51 -7.94 3.27
N PHE A 528 -4.54 -9.25 3.49
CA PHE A 528 -5.03 -10.23 2.53
C PHE A 528 -6.50 -10.56 2.82
N TYR A 529 -7.30 -10.56 1.79
CA TYR A 529 -8.74 -10.80 1.88
C TYR A 529 -9.26 -11.54 0.65
N LEU A 530 -10.46 -12.14 0.79
CA LEU A 530 -11.19 -12.65 -0.35
C LEU A 530 -12.08 -11.53 -0.91
N SER A 531 -11.82 -11.14 -2.14
CA SER A 531 -12.71 -10.32 -2.96
C SER A 531 -13.73 -11.26 -3.60
N ILE A 532 -15.00 -11.06 -3.26
CA ILE A 532 -16.11 -11.83 -3.80
C ILE A 532 -16.74 -11.02 -4.94
N ASN A 533 -16.87 -11.58 -6.11
CA ASN A 533 -17.53 -10.94 -7.25
C ASN A 533 -19.05 -11.00 -7.08
N ILE A 534 -19.63 -10.03 -6.37
CA ILE A 534 -21.03 -10.02 -5.96
C ILE A 534 -21.96 -9.74 -7.13
N ASN A 535 -21.54 -8.88 -8.05
CA ASN A 535 -22.32 -8.48 -9.22
C ASN A 535 -21.54 -8.80 -10.50
N HIS A 536 -21.47 -10.09 -10.81
CA HIS A 536 -20.87 -10.55 -12.06
C HIS A 536 -21.57 -9.89 -13.25
N TYR A 537 -20.81 -9.35 -14.22
CA TYR A 537 -21.40 -8.78 -15.42
C TYR A 537 -21.87 -9.89 -16.36
N GLU A 538 -23.06 -9.69 -16.94
CA GLU A 538 -23.53 -10.44 -18.11
C GLU A 538 -22.73 -10.07 -19.38
#